data_ea0eac4689a60b3d852ba81f742f91ef
#
_entry.id   ea0eac4689a60b3d852ba81f742f91ef
#
_cell.length_a   1.000
_cell.length_b   1.000
_cell.length_c   1.000
_cell.angle_alpha   90.00
_cell.angle_beta   90.00
_cell.angle_gamma   90.00
#
_symmetry.space_group_name_H-M   'P 1'
#
loop_
_entity.id
_entity.type
_entity.pdbx_description
1 polymer ?
#
loop_
_entity_poly.entity_id
_entity_poly.type
_entity_poly.pdbx_seq_one_letter_code
_entity_poly.pdbx_strand_id
1 'polypeptide(L)'
;MPAPKPPAFETLSLHAGQHPDPVTGARAVPIYQTTSYVFQDSEHAAALFNLERAGHIYTRISNPTTAVLEERLAALENGVGAICTASGMAAMHLAIATLLNAGDHIVASASLYGGTINLLAHTLPRFGITTTFVKPRDLNAFRASIKSNTRLVIAETIGNPGLEVLDIPAVADIAHATKIPLLIDNTFVTPYLSRPIDLGADIVMHSTTKWLGGHGIAIGGVIIDGGRFDWRGSGKFPVLTEPYAGYHGIVFDEQFGPAAFIMRARTEGLRDFGACLSPTNAFHLLQGVETLAVRMDRHMQNTHTVLDFLKANKAVEWVLHPALENHPDYQMAKRLLPRGAGSIVSFGIKGGRPAGRKFIESLRMISHLANVGDAKTLVIHPASTTHQQMDAEQLKAAGIGEELVRLSIGIEAAQDIVDDLAQALRASQKV
;
A
#
# COMPACT_ATOMS: atom_id res chain seq x y z
N MET A 1 -19.09 -29.41 -16.09
CA MET A 1 -17.62 -29.33 -16.10
C MET A 1 -17.19 -28.59 -14.82
N PRO A 2 -16.10 -28.97 -14.13
CA PRO A 2 -15.59 -28.14 -13.03
C PRO A 2 -15.26 -26.75 -13.56
N ALA A 3 -15.50 -25.71 -12.76
CA ALA A 3 -15.14 -24.35 -13.13
C ALA A 3 -13.65 -24.27 -13.51
N PRO A 4 -13.29 -23.55 -14.56
CA PRO A 4 -11.90 -23.45 -14.97
C PRO A 4 -11.07 -22.86 -13.81
N LYS A 5 -9.89 -23.42 -13.57
CA LYS A 5 -8.98 -22.92 -12.55
C LYS A 5 -8.64 -21.46 -12.88
N PRO A 6 -8.69 -20.55 -11.89
CA PRO A 6 -8.32 -19.16 -12.12
C PRO A 6 -6.87 -19.06 -12.62
N PRO A 7 -6.55 -18.08 -13.51
CA PRO A 7 -5.21 -17.89 -14.01
C PRO A 7 -4.21 -17.62 -12.87
N ALA A 8 -2.95 -18.00 -13.08
CA ALA A 8 -1.86 -17.69 -12.15
C ALA A 8 -1.60 -16.18 -12.07
N PHE A 9 -0.92 -15.74 -11.01
CA PHE A 9 -0.63 -14.33 -10.75
C PHE A 9 0.05 -13.63 -11.93
N GLU A 10 1.05 -14.27 -12.51
CA GLU A 10 1.82 -13.76 -13.65
C GLU A 10 0.93 -13.53 -14.88
N THR A 11 -0.03 -14.43 -15.12
CA THR A 11 -1.02 -14.27 -16.18
C THR A 11 -2.00 -13.15 -15.89
N LEU A 12 -2.50 -13.05 -14.65
CA LEU A 12 -3.36 -11.94 -14.22
C LEU A 12 -2.67 -10.60 -14.35
N SER A 13 -1.37 -10.51 -14.02
CA SER A 13 -0.59 -9.27 -14.17
C SER A 13 -0.57 -8.73 -15.59
N LEU A 14 -0.69 -9.59 -16.60
CA LEU A 14 -0.66 -9.23 -18.01
C LEU A 14 -2.05 -9.05 -18.64
N HIS A 15 -3.05 -9.80 -18.17
CA HIS A 15 -4.32 -9.95 -18.91
C HIS A 15 -5.56 -9.48 -18.15
N ALA A 16 -5.54 -9.42 -16.81
CA ALA A 16 -6.74 -9.03 -16.07
C ALA A 16 -7.17 -7.59 -16.43
N GLY A 17 -8.47 -7.41 -16.64
CA GLY A 17 -9.09 -6.14 -17.00
C GLY A 17 -8.77 -5.61 -18.39
N GLN A 18 -8.04 -6.35 -19.23
CA GLN A 18 -7.64 -5.88 -20.56
C GLN A 18 -8.18 -6.75 -21.68
N HIS A 19 -8.84 -6.10 -22.63
CA HIS A 19 -9.21 -6.66 -23.92
C HIS A 19 -8.59 -5.81 -25.05
N PRO A 20 -8.34 -6.37 -26.25
CA PRO A 20 -7.98 -5.56 -27.40
C PRO A 20 -9.03 -4.45 -27.63
N ASP A 21 -8.58 -3.27 -28.01
CA ASP A 21 -9.48 -2.14 -28.26
C ASP A 21 -10.53 -2.54 -29.33
N PRO A 22 -11.82 -2.40 -29.04
CA PRO A 22 -12.87 -2.94 -29.93
C PRO A 22 -12.99 -2.18 -31.26
N VAL A 23 -12.46 -0.97 -31.36
CA VAL A 23 -12.51 -0.13 -32.57
C VAL A 23 -11.30 -0.34 -33.45
N THR A 24 -10.10 -0.30 -32.85
CA THR A 24 -8.83 -0.30 -33.58
C THR A 24 -8.12 -1.66 -33.56
N GLY A 25 -8.51 -2.57 -32.65
CA GLY A 25 -7.80 -3.80 -32.39
C GLY A 25 -6.48 -3.62 -31.66
N ALA A 26 -6.19 -2.43 -31.11
CA ALA A 26 -4.94 -2.16 -30.41
C ALA A 26 -4.73 -3.15 -29.26
N ARG A 27 -3.54 -3.78 -29.24
CA ARG A 27 -3.20 -4.79 -28.23
C ARG A 27 -2.79 -4.15 -26.90
N ALA A 28 -2.04 -3.04 -26.94
CA ALA A 28 -1.72 -2.26 -25.76
C ALA A 28 -2.93 -1.47 -25.28
N VAL A 29 -2.98 -1.16 -23.98
CA VAL A 29 -4.05 -0.32 -23.41
C VAL A 29 -3.94 1.10 -24.01
N PRO A 30 -4.97 1.63 -24.70
CA PRO A 30 -4.94 3.02 -25.17
C PRO A 30 -4.95 4.02 -24.01
N ILE A 31 -4.30 5.16 -24.20
CA ILE A 31 -4.37 6.28 -23.25
C ILE A 31 -5.54 7.20 -23.64
N TYR A 32 -6.63 7.11 -22.89
CA TYR A 32 -7.80 7.96 -23.09
C TYR A 32 -7.61 9.33 -22.38
N GLN A 33 -6.83 10.21 -22.98
CA GLN A 33 -6.54 11.54 -22.44
C GLN A 33 -7.70 12.51 -22.77
N THR A 34 -8.81 12.35 -22.07
CA THR A 34 -10.01 13.18 -22.21
C THR A 34 -10.62 13.51 -20.85
N THR A 35 -11.37 14.60 -20.76
CA THR A 35 -12.11 14.98 -19.54
C THR A 35 -13.48 14.33 -19.48
N SER A 36 -14.18 14.20 -20.62
CA SER A 36 -15.59 13.83 -20.68
C SER A 36 -15.89 12.95 -21.90
N TYR A 37 -17.05 12.30 -21.89
CA TYR A 37 -17.49 11.34 -22.89
C TYR A 37 -18.86 11.74 -23.44
N VAL A 38 -19.08 11.56 -24.74
CA VAL A 38 -20.34 11.89 -25.41
C VAL A 38 -21.38 10.81 -25.12
N PHE A 39 -22.57 11.22 -24.74
CA PHE A 39 -23.72 10.33 -24.55
C PHE A 39 -24.36 9.97 -25.89
N GLN A 40 -25.01 8.80 -25.98
CA GLN A 40 -25.76 8.37 -27.15
C GLN A 40 -27.03 9.23 -27.32
N ASP A 41 -27.74 9.44 -26.21
CA ASP A 41 -28.97 10.23 -26.08
C ASP A 41 -29.22 10.62 -24.60
N SER A 42 -30.33 11.28 -24.34
CA SER A 42 -30.70 11.73 -22.99
C SER A 42 -31.06 10.57 -22.03
N GLU A 43 -31.59 9.48 -22.54
CA GLU A 43 -31.93 8.29 -21.74
C GLU A 43 -30.64 7.58 -21.30
N HIS A 44 -29.70 7.40 -22.22
CA HIS A 44 -28.36 6.87 -21.89
C HIS A 44 -27.65 7.74 -20.84
N ALA A 45 -27.72 9.07 -20.98
CA ALA A 45 -27.14 9.96 -19.99
C ALA A 45 -27.79 9.76 -18.61
N ALA A 46 -29.13 9.74 -18.53
CA ALA A 46 -29.84 9.54 -17.27
C ALA A 46 -29.49 8.21 -16.61
N ALA A 47 -29.43 7.11 -17.36
CA ALA A 47 -29.11 5.78 -16.84
C ALA A 47 -27.67 5.72 -16.26
N LEU A 48 -26.71 6.42 -16.87
CA LEU A 48 -25.34 6.53 -16.35
C LEU A 48 -25.29 7.32 -15.01
N PHE A 49 -26.00 8.47 -14.96
CA PHE A 49 -26.04 9.29 -13.73
C PHE A 49 -26.80 8.59 -12.59
N ASN A 50 -27.80 7.79 -12.91
CA ASN A 50 -28.55 6.99 -11.91
C ASN A 50 -27.82 5.71 -11.49
N LEU A 51 -26.65 5.41 -12.03
CA LEU A 51 -25.89 4.16 -11.79
C LEU A 51 -26.63 2.88 -12.22
N GLU A 52 -27.59 3.02 -13.14
CA GLU A 52 -28.36 1.91 -13.74
C GLU A 52 -27.59 1.21 -14.87
N ARG A 53 -26.62 1.92 -15.45
CA ARG A 53 -25.78 1.44 -16.54
C ARG A 53 -24.31 1.74 -16.24
N ALA A 54 -23.43 0.77 -16.55
CA ALA A 54 -21.98 1.00 -16.50
C ALA A 54 -21.51 1.83 -17.70
N GLY A 55 -20.57 2.74 -17.46
CA GLY A 55 -19.97 3.57 -18.50
C GLY A 55 -19.14 4.73 -17.94
N HIS A 56 -18.61 5.55 -18.84
CA HIS A 56 -17.79 6.69 -18.49
C HIS A 56 -18.54 8.00 -18.77
N ILE A 57 -18.52 8.91 -17.79
CA ILE A 57 -19.14 10.23 -17.87
C ILE A 57 -18.05 11.30 -17.89
N TYR A 58 -17.14 11.21 -16.94
CA TYR A 58 -16.11 12.19 -16.67
C TYR A 58 -14.88 11.51 -16.05
N THR A 59 -13.68 11.83 -16.55
CA THR A 59 -12.43 11.13 -16.18
C THR A 59 -12.12 11.18 -14.68
N ARG A 60 -12.57 12.22 -13.95
CA ARG A 60 -12.41 12.25 -12.49
C ARG A 60 -13.11 11.09 -11.80
N ILE A 61 -14.21 10.58 -12.34
CA ILE A 61 -14.99 9.47 -11.76
C ILE A 61 -14.52 8.12 -12.30
N SER A 62 -14.33 8.03 -13.62
CA SER A 62 -13.87 6.83 -14.31
C SER A 62 -13.26 7.16 -15.66
N ASN A 63 -12.26 6.35 -16.07
CA ASN A 63 -11.57 6.50 -17.36
C ASN A 63 -11.19 5.10 -17.87
N PRO A 64 -11.31 4.77 -19.17
CA PRO A 64 -11.03 3.44 -19.68
C PRO A 64 -9.61 2.95 -19.40
N THR A 65 -8.59 3.82 -19.48
CA THR A 65 -7.20 3.45 -19.15
C THR A 65 -7.05 3.13 -17.66
N THR A 66 -7.64 3.97 -16.79
CA THR A 66 -7.59 3.76 -15.33
C THR A 66 -8.38 2.52 -14.93
N ALA A 67 -9.52 2.24 -15.57
CA ALA A 67 -10.34 1.07 -15.31
C ALA A 67 -9.57 -0.24 -15.50
N VAL A 68 -8.74 -0.36 -16.55
CA VAL A 68 -7.88 -1.53 -16.74
C VAL A 68 -6.91 -1.73 -15.57
N LEU A 69 -6.31 -0.65 -15.05
CA LEU A 69 -5.44 -0.74 -13.89
C LEU A 69 -6.21 -1.17 -12.64
N GLU A 70 -7.41 -0.61 -12.42
CA GLU A 70 -8.28 -0.93 -11.29
C GLU A 70 -8.70 -2.41 -11.31
N GLU A 71 -9.19 -2.92 -12.43
CA GLU A 71 -9.60 -4.32 -12.58
C GLU A 71 -8.41 -5.28 -12.42
N ARG A 72 -7.23 -4.90 -12.94
CA ARG A 72 -6.00 -5.68 -12.79
C ARG A 72 -5.57 -5.79 -11.34
N LEU A 73 -5.52 -4.67 -10.63
CA LEU A 73 -5.11 -4.66 -9.21
C LEU A 73 -6.13 -5.36 -8.31
N ALA A 74 -7.43 -5.22 -8.59
CA ALA A 74 -8.47 -5.98 -7.91
C ALA A 74 -8.27 -7.50 -8.09
N ALA A 75 -8.02 -7.96 -9.33
CA ALA A 75 -7.76 -9.37 -9.62
C ALA A 75 -6.49 -9.89 -8.94
N LEU A 76 -5.42 -9.08 -8.87
CA LEU A 76 -4.16 -9.45 -8.24
C LEU A 76 -4.28 -9.60 -6.72
N GLU A 77 -5.09 -8.78 -6.06
CA GLU A 77 -5.38 -8.86 -4.62
C GLU A 77 -6.53 -9.81 -4.27
N ASN A 78 -7.22 -10.40 -5.26
CA ASN A 78 -8.41 -11.23 -5.05
C ASN A 78 -9.60 -10.42 -4.46
N GLY A 79 -9.73 -9.15 -4.87
CA GLY A 79 -10.82 -8.25 -4.50
C GLY A 79 -11.94 -8.23 -5.53
N VAL A 80 -13.08 -7.65 -5.14
CA VAL A 80 -14.27 -7.49 -6.00
C VAL A 80 -14.24 -6.22 -6.85
N GLY A 81 -13.40 -5.24 -6.48
CA GLY A 81 -13.25 -4.00 -7.21
C GLY A 81 -12.13 -3.13 -6.63
N ALA A 82 -11.69 -2.15 -7.40
CA ALA A 82 -10.68 -1.21 -6.99
C ALA A 82 -10.96 0.21 -7.47
N ILE A 83 -10.33 1.19 -6.80
CA ILE A 83 -10.30 2.60 -7.20
C ILE A 83 -8.86 3.10 -7.15
N CYS A 84 -8.38 3.60 -8.28
CA CYS A 84 -7.11 4.28 -8.37
C CYS A 84 -7.24 5.77 -8.01
N THR A 85 -6.25 6.27 -7.27
CA THR A 85 -6.20 7.65 -6.77
C THR A 85 -4.86 8.31 -7.11
N ALA A 86 -4.80 9.64 -6.97
CA ALA A 86 -3.62 10.44 -7.30
C ALA A 86 -2.37 10.12 -6.45
N SER A 87 -2.52 9.47 -5.31
CA SER A 87 -1.42 9.04 -4.43
C SER A 87 -1.88 8.00 -3.41
N GLY A 88 -0.93 7.29 -2.77
CA GLY A 88 -1.25 6.39 -1.66
C GLY A 88 -1.94 7.11 -0.49
N MET A 89 -1.54 8.34 -0.16
CA MET A 89 -2.21 9.13 0.87
C MET A 89 -3.63 9.50 0.49
N ALA A 90 -3.91 9.75 -0.80
CA ALA A 90 -5.26 9.96 -1.29
C ALA A 90 -6.11 8.70 -1.17
N ALA A 91 -5.53 7.51 -1.41
CA ALA A 91 -6.19 6.22 -1.20
C ALA A 91 -6.55 6.02 0.28
N MET A 92 -5.60 6.21 1.19
CA MET A 92 -5.84 6.09 2.64
C MET A 92 -6.93 7.06 3.10
N HIS A 93 -6.83 8.34 2.74
CA HIS A 93 -7.84 9.34 3.09
C HIS A 93 -9.22 9.00 2.53
N LEU A 94 -9.30 8.60 1.26
CA LEU A 94 -10.56 8.23 0.60
C LEU A 94 -11.23 7.04 1.29
N ALA A 95 -10.47 5.98 1.62
CA ALA A 95 -11.01 4.81 2.32
C ALA A 95 -11.60 5.19 3.69
N ILE A 96 -10.90 6.03 4.46
CA ILE A 96 -11.36 6.52 5.76
C ILE A 96 -12.60 7.39 5.61
N ALA A 97 -12.55 8.39 4.73
CA ALA A 97 -13.65 9.34 4.54
C ALA A 97 -14.91 8.73 3.94
N THR A 98 -14.81 7.58 3.25
CA THR A 98 -15.98 6.83 2.77
C THR A 98 -16.76 6.16 3.90
N LEU A 99 -16.07 5.75 4.98
CA LEU A 99 -16.67 4.94 6.05
C LEU A 99 -16.95 5.74 7.32
N LEU A 100 -16.13 6.74 7.66
CA LEU A 100 -16.13 7.41 8.95
C LEU A 100 -16.72 8.81 8.87
N ASN A 101 -17.43 9.16 9.96
CA ASN A 101 -17.97 10.49 10.20
C ASN A 101 -17.29 11.16 11.40
N ALA A 102 -17.58 12.43 11.61
CA ALA A 102 -17.20 13.13 12.85
C ALA A 102 -17.77 12.39 14.09
N GLY A 103 -16.92 12.20 15.10
CA GLY A 103 -17.22 11.43 16.29
C GLY A 103 -16.75 9.97 16.24
N ASP A 104 -16.36 9.46 15.09
CA ASP A 104 -15.86 8.10 14.93
C ASP A 104 -14.41 7.92 15.40
N HIS A 105 -14.04 6.67 15.62
CA HIS A 105 -12.75 6.30 16.16
C HIS A 105 -12.09 5.20 15.31
N ILE A 106 -10.74 5.29 15.22
CA ILE A 106 -9.86 4.32 14.54
C ILE A 106 -8.95 3.66 15.58
N VAL A 107 -8.75 2.35 15.47
CA VAL A 107 -7.62 1.66 16.11
C VAL A 107 -6.55 1.43 15.04
N ALA A 108 -5.34 1.91 15.26
CA ALA A 108 -4.28 1.83 14.27
C ALA A 108 -3.01 1.21 14.85
N SER A 109 -2.27 0.45 14.03
CA SER A 109 -0.89 0.07 14.37
C SER A 109 -0.04 1.32 14.58
N ALA A 110 0.89 1.28 15.55
CA ALA A 110 1.87 2.35 15.75
C ALA A 110 3.02 2.29 14.73
N SER A 111 3.17 1.16 14.03
CA SER A 111 4.19 0.97 12.98
C SER A 111 3.57 1.17 11.61
N LEU A 112 3.39 2.43 11.23
CA LEU A 112 2.82 2.86 9.94
C LEU A 112 3.77 3.85 9.27
N TYR A 113 3.56 4.04 7.97
CA TYR A 113 4.18 5.15 7.24
C TYR A 113 3.94 6.49 7.95
N GLY A 114 5.01 7.31 8.07
CA GLY A 114 4.94 8.56 8.82
C GLY A 114 3.85 9.54 8.35
N GLY A 115 3.54 9.55 7.03
CA GLY A 115 2.43 10.33 6.49
C GLY A 115 1.07 9.84 6.99
N THR A 116 0.88 8.54 7.13
CA THR A 116 -0.34 7.93 7.69
C THR A 116 -0.47 8.25 9.17
N ILE A 117 0.62 8.14 9.94
CA ILE A 117 0.62 8.56 11.36
C ILE A 117 0.21 10.02 11.48
N ASN A 118 0.81 10.91 10.68
CA ASN A 118 0.48 12.34 10.71
C ASN A 118 -0.99 12.61 10.33
N LEU A 119 -1.51 11.91 9.31
CA LEU A 119 -2.93 11.98 8.93
C LEU A 119 -3.84 11.62 10.11
N LEU A 120 -3.57 10.48 10.75
CA LEU A 120 -4.39 9.92 11.84
C LEU A 120 -4.26 10.72 13.13
N ALA A 121 -3.05 11.18 13.48
CA ALA A 121 -2.79 11.84 14.75
C ALA A 121 -3.13 13.34 14.76
N HIS A 122 -3.00 14.03 13.61
CA HIS A 122 -3.07 15.48 13.56
C HIS A 122 -4.10 16.03 12.57
N THR A 123 -4.28 15.41 11.43
CA THR A 123 -5.18 15.93 10.39
C THR A 123 -6.63 15.53 10.65
N LEU A 124 -6.91 14.25 10.84
CA LEU A 124 -8.26 13.74 11.03
C LEU A 124 -8.95 14.21 12.33
N PRO A 125 -8.25 14.46 13.46
CA PRO A 125 -8.87 15.07 14.64
C PRO A 125 -9.53 16.42 14.35
N ARG A 126 -9.05 17.19 13.37
CA ARG A 126 -9.67 18.45 12.93
C ARG A 126 -11.04 18.24 12.29
N PHE A 127 -11.31 17.02 11.83
CA PHE A 127 -12.59 16.59 11.24
C PHE A 127 -13.41 15.72 12.23
N GLY A 128 -13.00 15.68 13.50
CA GLY A 128 -13.71 14.95 14.55
C GLY A 128 -13.45 13.46 14.58
N ILE A 129 -12.50 12.91 13.82
CA ILE A 129 -12.14 11.49 13.84
C ILE A 129 -10.91 11.30 14.73
N THR A 130 -11.00 10.41 15.70
CA THR A 130 -9.93 10.15 16.68
C THR A 130 -9.24 8.81 16.43
N THR A 131 -8.00 8.66 16.87
CA THR A 131 -7.23 7.42 16.68
C THR A 131 -6.54 6.99 17.97
N THR A 132 -6.59 5.69 18.27
CA THR A 132 -5.74 5.04 19.29
C THR A 132 -4.69 4.19 18.58
N PHE A 133 -3.40 4.49 18.84
CA PHE A 133 -2.29 3.71 18.29
C PHE A 133 -1.88 2.58 19.24
N VAL A 134 -1.62 1.41 18.68
CA VAL A 134 -1.24 0.20 19.43
C VAL A 134 0.01 -0.44 18.80
N LYS A 135 0.85 -1.07 19.62
CA LYS A 135 2.01 -1.80 19.10
C LYS A 135 1.55 -2.98 18.23
N PRO A 136 2.14 -3.22 17.04
CA PRO A 136 1.66 -4.22 16.09
C PRO A 136 1.62 -5.64 16.62
N ARG A 137 2.51 -6.00 17.57
CA ARG A 137 2.55 -7.34 18.19
C ARG A 137 1.63 -7.50 19.40
N ASP A 138 0.98 -6.43 19.87
CA ASP A 138 0.14 -6.46 21.08
C ASP A 138 -1.34 -6.64 20.71
N LEU A 139 -1.74 -7.89 20.47
CA LEU A 139 -3.12 -8.26 20.14
C LEU A 139 -4.11 -7.90 21.29
N ASN A 140 -3.65 -7.88 22.55
CA ASN A 140 -4.48 -7.50 23.68
C ASN A 140 -4.76 -5.98 23.65
N ALA A 141 -3.75 -5.17 23.29
CA ALA A 141 -3.96 -3.74 23.10
C ALA A 141 -4.92 -3.44 21.95
N PHE A 142 -4.88 -4.20 20.83
CA PHE A 142 -5.90 -4.06 19.77
C PHE A 142 -7.31 -4.27 20.33
N ARG A 143 -7.56 -5.36 21.07
CA ARG A 143 -8.87 -5.64 21.69
C ARG A 143 -9.30 -4.54 22.66
N ALA A 144 -8.41 -4.16 23.57
CA ALA A 144 -8.70 -3.19 24.62
C ALA A 144 -8.94 -1.75 24.09
N SER A 145 -8.40 -1.44 22.90
CA SER A 145 -8.54 -0.12 22.29
C SER A 145 -9.82 0.08 21.49
N ILE A 146 -10.59 -0.99 21.23
CA ILE A 146 -11.87 -0.89 20.52
C ILE A 146 -12.92 -0.30 21.44
N LYS A 147 -13.55 0.80 20.99
CA LYS A 147 -14.61 1.56 21.64
C LYS A 147 -15.94 1.38 20.89
N SER A 148 -17.04 1.81 21.49
CA SER A 148 -18.38 1.76 20.86
C SER A 148 -18.44 2.54 19.52
N ASN A 149 -17.69 3.63 19.43
CA ASN A 149 -17.57 4.45 18.22
C ASN A 149 -16.39 4.07 17.31
N THR A 150 -15.68 2.97 17.55
CA THR A 150 -14.67 2.47 16.62
C THR A 150 -15.32 1.96 15.34
N ARG A 151 -14.80 2.38 14.20
CA ARG A 151 -15.32 2.03 12.87
C ARG A 151 -14.30 1.37 11.95
N LEU A 152 -13.00 1.46 12.27
CA LEU A 152 -11.96 0.95 11.40
C LEU A 152 -10.75 0.52 12.20
N VAL A 153 -10.14 -0.60 11.80
CA VAL A 153 -8.79 -0.99 12.22
C VAL A 153 -7.85 -0.80 11.03
N ILE A 154 -6.70 -0.16 11.26
CA ILE A 154 -5.70 0.14 10.22
C ILE A 154 -4.34 -0.41 10.62
N ALA A 155 -3.68 -1.12 9.69
CA ALA A 155 -2.31 -1.59 9.89
C ALA A 155 -1.55 -1.72 8.56
N GLU A 156 -0.25 -1.99 8.62
CA GLU A 156 0.59 -2.36 7.47
C GLU A 156 0.98 -3.83 7.57
N THR A 157 1.10 -4.52 6.44
CA THR A 157 1.57 -5.92 6.39
C THR A 157 2.97 -6.04 6.99
N ILE A 158 3.87 -5.13 6.63
CA ILE A 158 5.19 -4.93 7.24
C ILE A 158 5.30 -3.47 7.67
N GLY A 159 5.50 -3.26 8.96
CA GLY A 159 5.56 -1.93 9.55
C GLY A 159 6.79 -1.13 9.14
N ASN A 160 6.67 0.19 9.19
CA ASN A 160 7.74 1.14 8.86
C ASN A 160 7.98 2.07 10.07
N PRO A 161 9.20 2.21 10.59
CA PRO A 161 10.48 1.68 10.06
C PRO A 161 10.93 0.34 10.66
N GLY A 162 10.23 -0.21 11.65
CA GLY A 162 10.70 -1.32 12.47
C GLY A 162 10.61 -2.70 11.81
N LEU A 163 10.04 -2.81 10.61
CA LEU A 163 9.88 -4.04 9.81
C LEU A 163 9.14 -5.17 10.56
N GLU A 164 8.26 -4.83 11.51
CA GLU A 164 7.41 -5.80 12.19
C GLU A 164 6.43 -6.42 11.19
N VAL A 165 6.24 -7.74 11.24
CA VAL A 165 5.25 -8.44 10.43
C VAL A 165 3.96 -8.58 11.24
N LEU A 166 2.87 -8.04 10.72
CA LEU A 166 1.57 -8.10 11.37
C LEU A 166 0.98 -9.52 11.30
N ASP A 167 0.40 -10.01 12.38
CA ASP A 167 -0.47 -11.19 12.35
C ASP A 167 -1.87 -10.77 11.83
N ILE A 168 -1.96 -10.64 10.48
CA ILE A 168 -3.19 -10.17 9.83
C ILE A 168 -4.40 -11.02 10.22
N PRO A 169 -4.35 -12.37 10.19
CA PRO A 169 -5.48 -13.20 10.61
C PRO A 169 -5.95 -12.90 12.04
N ALA A 170 -5.02 -12.78 12.98
CA ALA A 170 -5.39 -12.52 14.38
C ALA A 170 -5.98 -11.11 14.58
N VAL A 171 -5.49 -10.10 13.87
CA VAL A 171 -6.05 -8.73 13.92
C VAL A 171 -7.40 -8.67 13.20
N ALA A 172 -7.59 -9.40 12.10
CA ALA A 172 -8.87 -9.53 11.42
C ALA A 172 -9.93 -10.16 12.34
N ASP A 173 -9.59 -11.27 13.03
CA ASP A 173 -10.48 -11.91 14.00
C ASP A 173 -10.92 -10.93 15.12
N ILE A 174 -10.00 -10.10 15.61
CA ILE A 174 -10.31 -9.08 16.62
C ILE A 174 -11.28 -8.03 16.07
N ALA A 175 -11.02 -7.53 14.87
CA ALA A 175 -11.88 -6.53 14.23
C ALA A 175 -13.28 -7.10 13.94
N HIS A 176 -13.36 -8.28 13.36
CA HIS A 176 -14.60 -8.96 12.99
C HIS A 176 -15.44 -9.39 14.20
N ALA A 177 -14.82 -9.81 15.31
CA ALA A 177 -15.53 -10.10 16.54
C ALA A 177 -16.31 -8.90 17.07
N THR A 178 -15.92 -7.69 16.70
CA THR A 178 -16.58 -6.44 17.04
C THR A 178 -17.31 -5.80 15.86
N LYS A 179 -17.44 -6.54 14.74
CA LYS A 179 -18.12 -6.10 13.51
C LYS A 179 -17.52 -4.80 12.94
N ILE A 180 -16.19 -4.73 12.86
CA ILE A 180 -15.42 -3.60 12.35
C ILE A 180 -14.52 -4.12 11.23
N PRO A 181 -14.39 -3.43 10.06
CA PRO A 181 -13.51 -3.83 9.00
C PRO A 181 -12.04 -3.58 9.34
N LEU A 182 -11.15 -4.39 8.71
CA LEU A 182 -9.71 -4.25 8.74
C LEU A 182 -9.20 -3.71 7.40
N LEU A 183 -8.51 -2.56 7.44
CA LEU A 183 -7.78 -1.99 6.30
C LEU A 183 -6.29 -2.26 6.46
N ILE A 184 -5.67 -2.85 5.43
CA ILE A 184 -4.24 -3.13 5.39
C ILE A 184 -3.57 -2.31 4.28
N ASP A 185 -2.54 -1.55 4.63
CA ASP A 185 -1.57 -1.04 3.66
C ASP A 185 -0.56 -2.15 3.32
N ASN A 186 -0.64 -2.64 2.07
CA ASN A 186 0.19 -3.72 1.57
C ASN A 186 1.31 -3.23 0.62
N THR A 187 1.67 -1.95 0.73
CA THR A 187 2.62 -1.29 -0.18
C THR A 187 3.99 -1.98 -0.22
N PHE A 188 4.54 -2.41 0.92
CA PHE A 188 5.89 -2.99 1.01
C PHE A 188 5.97 -4.43 0.49
N VAL A 189 4.85 -5.14 0.52
CA VAL A 189 4.79 -6.57 0.24
C VAL A 189 4.28 -6.84 -1.17
N THR A 190 3.36 -6.02 -1.67
CA THR A 190 2.64 -6.21 -2.93
C THR A 190 1.77 -7.47 -2.95
N PRO A 191 0.77 -7.56 -3.84
CA PRO A 191 -0.05 -8.77 -3.94
C PRO A 191 0.74 -10.01 -4.41
N TYR A 192 1.97 -9.81 -4.90
CA TYR A 192 2.82 -10.92 -5.31
C TYR A 192 3.38 -11.71 -4.13
N LEU A 193 3.86 -11.05 -3.08
CA LEU A 193 4.43 -11.73 -1.92
C LEU A 193 3.36 -12.18 -0.91
N SER A 194 2.28 -11.39 -0.75
CA SER A 194 1.13 -11.74 0.10
C SER A 194 -0.12 -10.95 -0.28
N ARG A 195 -1.28 -11.58 -0.11
CA ARG A 195 -2.61 -10.99 -0.32
C ARG A 195 -3.34 -10.87 1.01
N PRO A 196 -3.42 -9.68 1.61
CA PRO A 196 -4.10 -9.51 2.89
C PRO A 196 -5.59 -9.89 2.87
N ILE A 197 -6.28 -9.76 1.72
CA ILE A 197 -7.68 -10.21 1.57
C ILE A 197 -7.81 -11.71 1.84
N ASP A 198 -6.86 -12.53 1.38
CA ASP A 198 -6.86 -13.97 1.64
C ASP A 198 -6.54 -14.30 3.10
N LEU A 199 -6.01 -13.34 3.86
CA LEU A 199 -5.67 -13.44 5.28
C LEU A 199 -6.71 -12.80 6.21
N GLY A 200 -7.82 -12.29 5.66
CA GLY A 200 -8.92 -11.72 6.44
C GLY A 200 -9.05 -10.20 6.43
N ALA A 201 -8.21 -9.48 5.70
CA ALA A 201 -8.42 -8.04 5.50
C ALA A 201 -9.66 -7.80 4.63
N ASP A 202 -10.42 -6.76 4.95
CA ASP A 202 -11.62 -6.37 4.20
C ASP A 202 -11.29 -5.37 3.09
N ILE A 203 -10.35 -4.47 3.39
CA ILE A 203 -9.91 -3.42 2.48
C ILE A 203 -8.37 -3.47 2.42
N VAL A 204 -7.83 -3.41 1.22
CA VAL A 204 -6.38 -3.28 1.00
C VAL A 204 -6.10 -1.98 0.27
N MET A 205 -5.04 -1.30 0.67
CA MET A 205 -4.55 -0.15 -0.07
C MET A 205 -3.08 -0.33 -0.44
N HIS A 206 -2.67 0.36 -1.51
CA HIS A 206 -1.27 0.49 -1.89
C HIS A 206 -0.96 1.92 -2.33
N SER A 207 0.24 2.38 -2.03
CA SER A 207 0.90 3.39 -2.84
C SER A 207 1.43 2.73 -4.12
N THR A 208 0.73 2.90 -5.24
CA THR A 208 1.18 2.36 -6.54
C THR A 208 2.47 3.02 -7.04
N THR A 209 2.85 4.14 -6.42
CA THR A 209 4.13 4.85 -6.59
C THR A 209 5.35 3.95 -6.36
N LYS A 210 5.21 2.92 -5.48
CA LYS A 210 6.29 2.07 -4.97
C LYS A 210 6.48 0.84 -5.88
N TRP A 211 6.61 -0.36 -5.33
CA TRP A 211 6.87 -1.59 -6.10
C TRP A 211 5.86 -1.89 -7.21
N LEU A 212 4.59 -1.51 -7.06
CA LEU A 212 3.60 -1.71 -8.14
C LEU A 212 4.02 -0.99 -9.41
N GLY A 213 4.33 0.30 -9.35
CA GLY A 213 4.90 1.06 -10.45
C GLY A 213 6.36 0.71 -10.72
N GLY A 214 7.17 0.65 -9.67
CA GLY A 214 8.53 0.11 -9.62
C GLY A 214 9.63 0.91 -10.32
N HIS A 215 9.34 2.08 -10.89
CA HIS A 215 10.29 2.83 -11.72
C HIS A 215 10.50 4.28 -11.27
N GLY A 216 9.82 4.72 -10.22
CA GLY A 216 9.94 6.08 -9.70
C GLY A 216 9.43 7.18 -10.64
N ILE A 217 8.56 6.86 -11.62
CA ILE A 217 8.12 7.79 -12.68
C ILE A 217 6.69 8.30 -12.50
N ALA A 218 5.84 7.61 -11.75
CA ALA A 218 4.44 7.98 -11.58
C ALA A 218 4.02 7.88 -10.12
N ILE A 219 3.28 8.89 -9.64
CA ILE A 219 2.64 8.87 -8.33
C ILE A 219 1.22 8.34 -8.51
N GLY A 220 0.80 7.44 -7.60
CA GLY A 220 -0.56 6.93 -7.56
C GLY A 220 -0.83 6.15 -6.28
N GLY A 221 -2.09 5.84 -6.07
CA GLY A 221 -2.59 4.97 -5.02
C GLY A 221 -3.73 4.10 -5.53
N VAL A 222 -4.11 3.09 -4.76
CA VAL A 222 -5.25 2.23 -5.04
C VAL A 222 -5.89 1.76 -3.74
N ILE A 223 -7.21 1.66 -3.75
CA ILE A 223 -8.01 0.96 -2.74
C ILE A 223 -8.60 -0.26 -3.41
N ILE A 224 -8.53 -1.42 -2.77
CA ILE A 224 -9.16 -2.67 -3.22
C ILE A 224 -10.14 -3.12 -2.14
N ASP A 225 -11.36 -3.43 -2.56
CA ASP A 225 -12.43 -3.97 -1.71
C ASP A 225 -12.42 -5.50 -1.78
N GLY A 226 -12.33 -6.16 -0.64
CA GLY A 226 -12.44 -7.61 -0.53
C GLY A 226 -13.84 -8.14 -0.79
N GLY A 227 -14.87 -7.31 -0.65
CA GLY A 227 -16.27 -7.65 -0.88
C GLY A 227 -16.84 -8.68 0.10
N ARG A 228 -16.20 -8.90 1.25
CA ARG A 228 -16.58 -9.96 2.20
C ARG A 228 -17.16 -9.42 3.51
N PHE A 229 -17.00 -8.13 3.79
CA PHE A 229 -17.49 -7.55 5.02
C PHE A 229 -19.01 -7.37 4.99
N ASP A 230 -19.69 -7.84 6.03
CA ASP A 230 -21.16 -7.71 6.20
C ASP A 230 -21.50 -6.32 6.74
N TRP A 231 -21.65 -5.35 5.84
CA TRP A 231 -21.95 -3.96 6.19
C TRP A 231 -23.27 -3.83 6.95
N ARG A 232 -24.33 -4.54 6.51
CA ARG A 232 -25.65 -4.51 7.14
C ARG A 232 -25.66 -5.22 8.49
N GLY A 233 -25.09 -6.42 8.56
CA GLY A 233 -25.00 -7.17 9.82
C GLY A 233 -24.10 -6.51 10.85
N SER A 234 -23.19 -5.62 10.44
CA SER A 234 -22.40 -4.77 11.34
C SER A 234 -23.27 -3.80 12.09
N GLY A 235 -24.26 -3.15 11.44
CA GLY A 235 -25.09 -2.08 12.01
C GLY A 235 -24.34 -0.78 12.34
N LYS A 236 -23.10 -0.62 11.87
CA LYS A 236 -22.22 0.51 12.22
C LYS A 236 -21.98 1.48 11.05
N PHE A 237 -22.46 1.15 9.85
CA PHE A 237 -22.17 1.89 8.62
C PHE A 237 -23.44 2.36 7.91
N PRO A 238 -24.23 3.30 8.51
CA PRO A 238 -25.43 3.84 7.87
C PRO A 238 -25.12 4.48 6.51
N VAL A 239 -23.92 4.98 6.33
CA VAL A 239 -23.44 5.52 5.04
C VAL A 239 -23.55 4.53 3.87
N LEU A 240 -23.58 3.21 4.13
CA LEU A 240 -23.71 2.15 3.11
C LEU A 240 -25.08 1.47 3.14
N THR A 241 -25.77 1.49 4.30
CA THR A 241 -26.96 0.67 4.55
C THR A 241 -28.26 1.46 4.66
N GLU A 242 -28.18 2.80 4.60
CA GLU A 242 -29.33 3.71 4.62
C GLU A 242 -29.42 4.52 3.31
N PRO A 243 -30.61 5.04 2.97
CA PRO A 243 -30.83 5.83 1.76
C PRO A 243 -29.92 7.05 1.68
N TYR A 244 -29.18 7.18 0.56
CA TYR A 244 -28.28 8.30 0.32
C TYR A 244 -28.95 9.39 -0.53
N ALA A 245 -29.19 10.56 0.06
CA ALA A 245 -29.87 11.67 -0.59
C ALA A 245 -29.14 12.21 -1.84
N GLY A 246 -27.81 12.10 -1.91
CA GLY A 246 -26.99 12.53 -3.04
C GLY A 246 -27.18 11.71 -4.32
N TYR A 247 -27.83 10.55 -4.23
CA TYR A 247 -28.20 9.67 -5.35
C TYR A 247 -29.62 9.13 -5.21
N HIS A 248 -30.61 10.05 -5.09
CA HIS A 248 -32.04 9.73 -5.12
C HIS A 248 -32.48 8.63 -4.14
N GLY A 249 -31.79 8.51 -3.00
CA GLY A 249 -32.16 7.54 -1.96
C GLY A 249 -31.60 6.13 -2.18
N ILE A 250 -30.57 5.97 -3.02
CA ILE A 250 -29.91 4.66 -3.22
C ILE A 250 -29.39 4.12 -1.87
N VAL A 251 -29.53 2.83 -1.66
CA VAL A 251 -28.91 2.08 -0.56
C VAL A 251 -27.82 1.21 -1.14
N PHE A 252 -26.55 1.55 -0.84
CA PHE A 252 -25.41 0.97 -1.55
C PHE A 252 -25.26 -0.54 -1.39
N ASP A 253 -25.48 -1.08 -0.18
CA ASP A 253 -25.38 -2.51 0.06
C ASP A 253 -26.52 -3.32 -0.60
N GLU A 254 -27.71 -2.73 -0.76
CA GLU A 254 -28.82 -3.37 -1.47
C GLU A 254 -28.58 -3.40 -2.99
N GLN A 255 -28.07 -2.30 -3.54
CA GLN A 255 -27.89 -2.17 -4.99
C GLN A 255 -26.62 -2.84 -5.49
N PHE A 256 -25.52 -2.77 -4.74
CA PHE A 256 -24.22 -3.23 -5.19
C PHE A 256 -23.69 -4.45 -4.44
N GLY A 257 -24.38 -4.90 -3.37
CA GLY A 257 -23.98 -6.08 -2.61
C GLY A 257 -22.52 -6.02 -2.16
N PRO A 258 -21.69 -7.01 -2.55
CA PRO A 258 -20.28 -7.06 -2.17
C PRO A 258 -19.46 -5.83 -2.57
N ALA A 259 -19.87 -5.09 -3.59
CA ALA A 259 -19.18 -3.90 -4.09
C ALA A 259 -19.69 -2.59 -3.45
N ALA A 260 -20.50 -2.64 -2.40
CA ALA A 260 -21.13 -1.47 -1.77
C ALA A 260 -20.09 -0.40 -1.36
N PHE A 261 -19.02 -0.81 -0.68
CA PHE A 261 -17.97 0.11 -0.23
C PHE A 261 -17.26 0.77 -1.43
N ILE A 262 -16.81 -0.03 -2.39
CA ILE A 262 -16.04 0.51 -3.52
C ILE A 262 -16.89 1.41 -4.41
N MET A 263 -18.18 1.10 -4.57
CA MET A 263 -19.12 1.93 -5.32
C MET A 263 -19.40 3.26 -4.61
N ARG A 264 -19.58 3.24 -3.29
CA ARG A 264 -19.71 4.47 -2.50
C ARG A 264 -18.44 5.32 -2.58
N ALA A 265 -17.27 4.70 -2.42
CA ALA A 265 -15.98 5.38 -2.53
C ALA A 265 -15.79 6.06 -3.89
N ARG A 266 -16.31 5.48 -4.98
CA ARG A 266 -16.25 6.07 -6.33
C ARG A 266 -17.26 7.20 -6.52
N THR A 267 -18.51 6.92 -6.20
CA THR A 267 -19.63 7.80 -6.58
C THR A 267 -19.77 9.05 -5.71
N GLU A 268 -19.32 8.97 -4.46
CA GLU A 268 -19.22 10.10 -3.55
C GLU A 268 -17.76 10.50 -3.32
N GLY A 269 -16.97 9.64 -2.74
CA GLY A 269 -15.64 9.96 -2.28
C GLY A 269 -14.71 10.47 -3.37
N LEU A 270 -14.46 9.69 -4.42
CA LEU A 270 -13.57 10.10 -5.52
C LEU A 270 -14.15 11.29 -6.30
N ARG A 271 -15.48 11.26 -6.55
CA ARG A 271 -16.17 12.34 -7.26
C ARG A 271 -16.03 13.68 -6.54
N ASP A 272 -16.23 13.70 -5.23
CA ASP A 272 -16.36 14.93 -4.44
C ASP A 272 -14.99 15.43 -3.93
N PHE A 273 -14.11 14.54 -3.47
CA PHE A 273 -12.75 14.90 -3.04
C PHE A 273 -11.78 15.12 -4.21
N GLY A 274 -12.07 14.54 -5.37
CA GLY A 274 -11.38 14.86 -6.62
C GLY A 274 -9.97 14.27 -6.80
N ALA A 275 -9.51 13.38 -5.93
CA ALA A 275 -8.17 12.82 -5.95
C ALA A 275 -7.97 11.72 -7.01
N CYS A 276 -8.41 11.95 -8.25
CA CYS A 276 -8.37 11.00 -9.36
C CYS A 276 -6.96 10.81 -9.91
N LEU A 277 -6.67 9.60 -10.40
CA LEU A 277 -5.45 9.27 -11.11
C LEU A 277 -5.54 9.75 -12.57
N SER A 278 -4.46 10.33 -13.12
CA SER A 278 -4.42 10.67 -14.53
C SER A 278 -4.28 9.41 -15.40
N PRO A 279 -4.89 9.37 -16.61
CA PRO A 279 -4.75 8.25 -17.54
C PRO A 279 -3.30 7.95 -17.93
N THR A 280 -2.46 8.98 -18.07
CA THR A 280 -1.03 8.83 -18.34
C THR A 280 -0.30 8.12 -17.20
N ASN A 281 -0.56 8.51 -15.95
CA ASN A 281 0.01 7.81 -14.79
C ASN A 281 -0.51 6.37 -14.71
N ALA A 282 -1.80 6.14 -14.97
CA ALA A 282 -2.38 4.80 -15.02
C ALA A 282 -1.67 3.91 -16.04
N PHE A 283 -1.39 4.44 -17.24
CA PHE A 283 -0.64 3.72 -18.27
C PHE A 283 0.79 3.36 -17.80
N HIS A 284 1.52 4.30 -17.20
CA HIS A 284 2.87 4.01 -16.68
C HIS A 284 2.84 2.98 -15.54
N LEU A 285 1.84 3.05 -14.66
CA LEU A 285 1.68 2.07 -13.58
C LEU A 285 1.32 0.68 -14.12
N LEU A 286 0.51 0.58 -15.17
CA LEU A 286 0.22 -0.67 -15.86
C LEU A 286 1.49 -1.36 -16.36
N GLN A 287 2.42 -0.61 -16.97
CA GLN A 287 3.72 -1.17 -17.42
C GLN A 287 4.53 -1.74 -16.25
N GLY A 288 4.48 -1.08 -15.09
CA GLY A 288 5.11 -1.60 -13.87
C GLY A 288 4.44 -2.88 -13.37
N VAL A 289 3.11 -2.91 -13.32
CA VAL A 289 2.34 -4.06 -12.83
C VAL A 289 2.55 -5.30 -13.71
N GLU A 290 2.65 -5.14 -15.03
CA GLU A 290 2.89 -6.24 -15.97
C GLU A 290 4.16 -7.04 -15.65
N THR A 291 5.19 -6.41 -15.11
CA THR A 291 6.47 -7.03 -14.76
C THR A 291 6.66 -7.25 -13.26
N LEU A 292 5.60 -7.07 -12.46
CA LEU A 292 5.70 -7.11 -10.99
C LEU A 292 6.33 -8.42 -10.48
N ALA A 293 5.87 -9.57 -10.95
CA ALA A 293 6.34 -10.87 -10.49
C ALA A 293 7.86 -11.02 -10.69
N VAL A 294 8.35 -10.79 -11.91
CA VAL A 294 9.79 -10.94 -12.22
C VAL A 294 10.65 -9.91 -11.51
N ARG A 295 10.13 -8.69 -11.25
CA ARG A 295 10.85 -7.70 -10.45
C ARG A 295 10.91 -8.11 -8.98
N MET A 296 9.80 -8.56 -8.40
CA MET A 296 9.77 -8.98 -7.00
C MET A 296 10.68 -10.18 -6.74
N ASP A 297 10.75 -11.17 -7.64
CA ASP A 297 11.69 -12.28 -7.54
C ASP A 297 13.15 -11.79 -7.51
N ARG A 298 13.49 -10.85 -8.39
CA ARG A 298 14.84 -10.26 -8.42
C ARG A 298 15.10 -9.40 -7.17
N HIS A 299 14.14 -8.63 -6.69
CA HIS A 299 14.26 -7.91 -5.42
C HIS A 299 14.56 -8.87 -4.27
N MET A 300 13.85 -10.01 -4.18
CA MET A 300 14.09 -11.00 -3.12
C MET A 300 15.47 -11.65 -3.23
N GLN A 301 15.91 -12.05 -4.44
CA GLN A 301 17.24 -12.60 -4.66
C GLN A 301 18.35 -11.63 -4.23
N ASN A 302 18.24 -10.37 -4.67
CA ASN A 302 19.21 -9.34 -4.33
C ASN A 302 19.21 -9.04 -2.82
N THR A 303 18.03 -9.00 -2.20
CA THR A 303 17.91 -8.81 -0.76
C THR A 303 18.63 -9.88 0.03
N HIS A 304 18.49 -11.16 -0.34
CA HIS A 304 19.22 -12.25 0.32
C HIS A 304 20.73 -12.07 0.20
N THR A 305 21.25 -11.77 -1.00
CA THR A 305 22.68 -11.53 -1.20
C THR A 305 23.21 -10.37 -0.36
N VAL A 306 22.46 -9.27 -0.28
CA VAL A 306 22.83 -8.10 0.54
C VAL A 306 22.76 -8.41 2.04
N LEU A 307 21.76 -9.16 2.50
CA LEU A 307 21.68 -9.61 3.90
C LEU A 307 22.89 -10.44 4.31
N ASP A 308 23.31 -11.41 3.49
CA ASP A 308 24.49 -12.24 3.76
C ASP A 308 25.77 -11.41 3.81
N PHE A 309 25.92 -10.46 2.88
CA PHE A 309 27.04 -9.53 2.89
C PHE A 309 27.08 -8.65 4.15
N LEU A 310 25.95 -8.04 4.52
CA LEU A 310 25.88 -7.15 5.68
C LEU A 310 26.13 -7.89 7.00
N LYS A 311 25.60 -9.09 7.17
CA LYS A 311 25.85 -9.95 8.35
C LYS A 311 27.33 -10.31 8.52
N ALA A 312 28.06 -10.49 7.44
CA ALA A 312 29.47 -10.83 7.47
C ALA A 312 30.40 -9.62 7.60
N ASN A 313 29.88 -8.39 7.45
CA ASN A 313 30.72 -7.20 7.39
C ASN A 313 31.02 -6.63 8.79
N LYS A 314 32.30 -6.46 9.09
CA LYS A 314 32.79 -5.99 10.42
C LYS A 314 32.40 -4.54 10.76
N ALA A 315 32.06 -3.71 9.78
CA ALA A 315 31.60 -2.34 9.96
C ALA A 315 30.10 -2.23 10.31
N VAL A 316 29.37 -3.36 10.26
CA VAL A 316 27.95 -3.47 10.60
C VAL A 316 27.81 -3.99 12.01
N GLU A 317 26.94 -3.36 12.81
CA GLU A 317 26.64 -3.77 14.21
C GLU A 317 25.50 -4.77 14.27
N TRP A 318 24.44 -4.48 13.52
CA TRP A 318 23.23 -5.30 13.46
C TRP A 318 22.57 -5.18 12.07
N VAL A 319 21.80 -6.19 11.71
CA VAL A 319 20.95 -6.20 10.49
C VAL A 319 19.54 -6.59 10.90
N LEU A 320 18.55 -5.85 10.43
CA LEU A 320 17.14 -6.08 10.68
C LEU A 320 16.42 -6.38 9.36
N HIS A 321 15.83 -7.56 9.28
CA HIS A 321 14.97 -7.96 8.18
C HIS A 321 14.14 -9.20 8.60
N PRO A 322 12.84 -9.30 8.23
CA PRO A 322 11.99 -10.42 8.67
C PRO A 322 12.40 -11.81 8.19
N ALA A 323 13.26 -11.89 7.16
CA ALA A 323 13.81 -13.18 6.69
C ALA A 323 14.98 -13.69 7.54
N LEU A 324 15.45 -12.94 8.53
CA LEU A 324 16.55 -13.36 9.42
C LEU A 324 15.99 -14.13 10.63
N GLU A 325 16.64 -15.22 11.00
CA GLU A 325 16.19 -16.09 12.11
C GLU A 325 16.14 -15.37 13.47
N ASN A 326 16.97 -14.37 13.68
CA ASN A 326 16.99 -13.54 14.88
C ASN A 326 15.92 -12.43 14.88
N HIS A 327 15.14 -12.27 13.82
CA HIS A 327 14.04 -11.31 13.81
C HIS A 327 12.87 -11.84 14.65
N PRO A 328 12.26 -11.02 15.51
CA PRO A 328 11.16 -11.47 16.38
C PRO A 328 9.99 -12.11 15.61
N ASP A 329 9.71 -11.65 14.40
CA ASP A 329 8.60 -12.12 13.57
C ASP A 329 9.04 -13.10 12.47
N TYR A 330 10.22 -13.70 12.55
CA TYR A 330 10.74 -14.64 11.54
C TYR A 330 9.74 -15.76 11.18
N GLN A 331 9.17 -16.41 12.19
CA GLN A 331 8.20 -17.48 11.98
C GLN A 331 6.90 -16.96 11.37
N MET A 332 6.46 -15.76 11.76
CA MET A 332 5.32 -15.09 11.18
C MET A 332 5.56 -14.76 9.70
N ALA A 333 6.72 -14.21 9.38
CA ALA A 333 7.13 -13.93 8.01
C ALA A 333 7.12 -15.20 7.14
N LYS A 334 7.69 -16.30 7.61
CA LYS A 334 7.65 -17.59 6.88
C LYS A 334 6.23 -18.08 6.61
N ARG A 335 5.31 -17.86 7.55
CA ARG A 335 3.91 -18.29 7.42
C ARG A 335 3.12 -17.42 6.47
N LEU A 336 3.21 -16.09 6.60
CA LEU A 336 2.34 -15.13 5.89
C LEU A 336 2.96 -14.59 4.60
N LEU A 337 4.28 -14.68 4.46
CA LEU A 337 5.06 -14.13 3.33
C LEU A 337 5.92 -15.23 2.69
N PRO A 338 5.33 -16.30 2.17
CA PRO A 338 6.09 -17.49 1.73
C PRO A 338 6.99 -17.23 0.52
N ARG A 339 6.71 -16.17 -0.25
CA ARG A 339 7.53 -15.77 -1.42
C ARG A 339 8.65 -14.78 -1.07
N GLY A 340 8.72 -14.31 0.19
CA GLY A 340 9.73 -13.37 0.67
C GLY A 340 9.15 -12.22 1.48
N ALA A 341 9.98 -11.61 2.31
CA ALA A 341 9.57 -10.61 3.31
C ALA A 341 9.92 -9.16 2.89
N GLY A 342 9.82 -8.87 1.60
CA GLY A 342 10.09 -7.53 1.06
C GLY A 342 11.58 -7.25 0.83
N SER A 343 11.88 -6.07 0.28
CA SER A 343 13.24 -5.66 -0.09
C SER A 343 13.73 -4.41 0.66
N ILE A 344 13.12 -4.11 1.80
CA ILE A 344 13.62 -3.10 2.72
C ILE A 344 14.53 -3.78 3.75
N VAL A 345 15.76 -3.29 3.85
CA VAL A 345 16.74 -3.75 4.83
C VAL A 345 17.16 -2.58 5.70
N SER A 346 17.13 -2.76 7.00
CA SER A 346 17.71 -1.81 7.96
C SER A 346 18.95 -2.42 8.60
N PHE A 347 19.99 -1.61 8.80
CA PHE A 347 21.19 -2.05 9.50
C PHE A 347 21.83 -0.90 10.28
N GLY A 348 22.57 -1.24 11.33
CA GLY A 348 23.37 -0.31 12.11
C GLY A 348 24.82 -0.28 11.64
N ILE A 349 25.35 0.91 11.39
CA ILE A 349 26.76 1.12 11.02
C ILE A 349 27.59 1.52 12.24
N LYS A 350 28.75 0.87 12.45
CA LYS A 350 29.66 1.24 13.53
C LYS A 350 30.20 2.65 13.34
N GLY A 351 30.24 3.41 14.44
CA GLY A 351 30.68 4.81 14.44
C GLY A 351 29.54 5.84 14.38
N GLY A 352 28.29 5.38 14.49
CA GLY A 352 27.10 6.25 14.64
C GLY A 352 26.90 7.24 13.49
N ARG A 353 26.37 8.44 13.82
CA ARG A 353 25.99 9.46 12.84
C ARG A 353 27.14 9.91 11.92
N PRO A 354 28.41 10.15 12.39
CA PRO A 354 29.51 10.52 11.50
C PRO A 354 29.81 9.45 10.45
N ALA A 355 29.88 8.17 10.87
CA ALA A 355 30.12 7.05 9.96
C ALA A 355 28.95 6.84 8.99
N GLY A 356 27.69 6.95 9.45
CA GLY A 356 26.49 6.90 8.62
C GLY A 356 26.49 7.98 7.54
N ARG A 357 26.81 9.22 7.90
CA ARG A 357 26.94 10.31 6.93
C ARG A 357 28.05 10.03 5.90
N LYS A 358 29.24 9.63 6.36
CA LYS A 358 30.35 9.31 5.49
C LYS A 358 30.05 8.12 4.56
N PHE A 359 29.33 7.12 5.04
CA PHE A 359 28.84 6.01 4.26
C PHE A 359 27.97 6.49 3.08
N ILE A 360 26.93 7.30 3.36
CA ILE A 360 26.05 7.85 2.34
C ILE A 360 26.83 8.65 1.28
N GLU A 361 27.73 9.54 1.73
CA GLU A 361 28.54 10.40 0.85
C GLU A 361 29.57 9.62 0.01
N SER A 362 29.85 8.37 0.37
CA SER A 362 30.82 7.51 -0.33
C SER A 362 30.19 6.58 -1.36
N LEU A 363 28.86 6.44 -1.37
CA LEU A 363 28.15 5.63 -2.37
C LEU A 363 28.30 6.24 -3.76
N ARG A 364 28.35 5.38 -4.79
CA ARG A 364 28.60 5.77 -6.18
C ARG A 364 27.44 5.43 -7.11
N MET A 365 26.78 4.30 -6.88
CA MET A 365 25.67 3.78 -7.69
C MET A 365 24.34 3.93 -6.93
N ILE A 366 24.34 3.55 -5.66
CA ILE A 366 23.14 3.56 -4.82
C ILE A 366 22.70 4.99 -4.57
N SER A 367 21.44 5.28 -4.89
CA SER A 367 20.89 6.66 -4.84
C SER A 367 20.45 7.04 -3.44
N HIS A 368 20.91 8.19 -2.95
CA HIS A 368 20.48 8.76 -1.68
C HIS A 368 19.24 9.62 -1.85
N LEU A 369 18.10 9.11 -1.45
CA LEU A 369 16.81 9.82 -1.50
C LEU A 369 15.74 9.17 -0.59
N ALA A 370 14.71 9.94 -0.26
CA ALA A 370 13.62 9.51 0.62
C ALA A 370 12.51 8.79 -0.17
N ASN A 371 12.81 7.66 -0.81
CA ASN A 371 11.83 6.80 -1.48
C ASN A 371 12.11 5.33 -1.18
N VAL A 372 11.23 4.44 -1.66
CA VAL A 372 11.36 2.98 -1.59
C VAL A 372 10.68 2.35 -2.80
N GLY A 373 11.00 1.11 -3.14
CA GLY A 373 10.28 0.33 -4.14
C GLY A 373 10.59 0.71 -5.59
N ASP A 374 11.75 1.29 -5.83
CA ASP A 374 12.28 1.55 -7.16
C ASP A 374 13.06 0.33 -7.68
N ALA A 375 13.15 0.17 -8.99
CA ALA A 375 14.04 -0.78 -9.66
C ALA A 375 15.53 -0.51 -9.34
N LYS A 376 15.87 0.73 -8.98
CA LYS A 376 17.20 1.11 -8.50
C LYS A 376 17.29 0.97 -6.99
N THR A 377 18.46 0.56 -6.50
CA THR A 377 18.74 0.51 -5.07
C THR A 377 18.81 1.92 -4.48
N LEU A 378 18.06 2.15 -3.40
CA LEU A 378 17.96 3.44 -2.71
C LEU A 378 18.45 3.30 -1.27
N VAL A 379 18.97 4.40 -0.72
CA VAL A 379 19.46 4.46 0.65
C VAL A 379 19.03 5.74 1.35
N ILE A 380 18.82 5.65 2.65
CA ILE A 380 18.67 6.81 3.52
C ILE A 380 19.30 6.54 4.88
N HIS A 381 19.90 7.58 5.47
CA HIS A 381 20.35 7.60 6.86
C HIS A 381 19.45 8.58 7.62
N PRO A 382 18.40 8.11 8.30
CA PRO A 382 17.36 8.97 8.88
C PRO A 382 17.89 10.03 9.82
N ALA A 383 18.85 9.70 10.68
CA ALA A 383 19.42 10.62 11.67
C ALA A 383 20.12 11.85 11.06
N SER A 384 20.63 11.76 9.82
CA SER A 384 21.26 12.90 9.13
C SER A 384 20.37 13.56 8.07
N THR A 385 19.12 13.06 7.86
CA THR A 385 18.22 13.51 6.80
C THR A 385 16.82 13.81 7.33
N THR A 386 15.92 12.84 7.26
CA THR A 386 14.50 12.99 7.60
C THR A 386 14.25 13.34 9.08
N HIS A 387 15.17 13.02 9.96
CA HIS A 387 15.07 13.23 11.41
C HIS A 387 16.25 14.03 11.98
N GLN A 388 16.94 14.80 11.12
CA GLN A 388 18.13 15.57 11.54
C GLN A 388 17.86 16.63 12.63
N GLN A 389 16.61 17.05 12.76
CA GLN A 389 16.18 18.04 13.78
C GLN A 389 15.96 17.41 15.16
N MET A 390 15.92 16.06 15.24
CA MET A 390 15.75 15.34 16.49
C MET A 390 17.09 15.16 17.21
N ASP A 391 17.06 15.31 18.53
CA ASP A 391 18.18 14.92 19.38
C ASP A 391 18.24 13.39 19.58
N ALA A 392 19.28 12.90 20.28
CA ALA A 392 19.51 11.48 20.46
C ALA A 392 18.37 10.78 21.26
N GLU A 393 17.74 11.47 22.22
CA GLU A 393 16.63 10.92 23.00
C GLU A 393 15.35 10.83 22.16
N GLN A 394 15.07 11.86 21.38
CA GLN A 394 13.93 11.89 20.46
C GLN A 394 14.06 10.81 19.37
N LEU A 395 15.25 10.63 18.80
CA LEU A 395 15.55 9.57 17.85
C LEU A 395 15.31 8.20 18.46
N LYS A 396 15.82 7.97 19.67
CA LYS A 396 15.64 6.72 20.40
C LYS A 396 14.15 6.44 20.71
N ALA A 397 13.41 7.46 21.11
CA ALA A 397 11.96 7.34 21.34
C ALA A 397 11.20 6.99 20.06
N ALA A 398 11.68 7.46 18.90
CA ALA A 398 11.15 7.12 17.58
C ALA A 398 11.64 5.75 17.04
N GLY A 399 12.47 5.02 17.80
CA GLY A 399 13.07 3.75 17.37
C GLY A 399 14.14 3.89 16.29
N ILE A 400 14.74 5.09 16.17
CA ILE A 400 15.74 5.42 15.16
C ILE A 400 17.07 5.67 15.87
N GLY A 401 18.02 4.73 15.73
CA GLY A 401 19.39 4.94 16.20
C GLY A 401 20.17 5.87 15.29
N GLU A 402 21.20 6.51 15.85
CA GLU A 402 22.11 7.35 15.05
C GLU A 402 22.92 6.56 14.01
N GLU A 403 23.03 5.26 14.22
CA GLU A 403 23.72 4.29 13.35
C GLU A 403 22.82 3.73 12.25
N LEU A 404 21.51 3.99 12.29
CA LEU A 404 20.54 3.31 11.42
C LEU A 404 20.65 3.78 9.97
N VAL A 405 20.89 2.83 9.08
CA VAL A 405 20.78 2.98 7.62
C VAL A 405 19.65 2.11 7.10
N ARG A 406 18.81 2.64 6.23
CA ARG A 406 17.77 1.90 5.54
C ARG A 406 18.05 1.83 4.05
N LEU A 407 18.04 0.61 3.50
CA LEU A 407 18.14 0.31 2.07
C LEU A 407 16.77 -0.12 1.52
N SER A 408 16.48 0.30 0.31
CA SER A 408 15.45 -0.31 -0.55
C SER A 408 16.17 -0.98 -1.70
N ILE A 409 16.30 -2.31 -1.64
CA ILE A 409 17.12 -3.07 -2.57
C ILE A 409 16.42 -3.13 -3.93
N GLY A 410 17.16 -2.76 -4.98
CA GLY A 410 16.72 -2.76 -6.37
C GLY A 410 16.98 -4.09 -7.11
N ILE A 411 16.93 -4.02 -8.43
CA ILE A 411 17.06 -5.18 -9.32
C ILE A 411 18.34 -5.18 -10.16
N GLU A 412 19.32 -4.37 -9.80
CA GLU A 412 20.66 -4.35 -10.40
C GLU A 412 21.36 -5.73 -10.24
N ALA A 413 22.51 -5.91 -10.84
CA ALA A 413 23.34 -7.07 -10.53
C ALA A 413 23.69 -7.04 -9.03
N ALA A 414 23.42 -8.14 -8.31
CA ALA A 414 23.62 -8.19 -6.85
C ALA A 414 25.05 -7.88 -6.44
N GLN A 415 26.04 -8.29 -7.26
CA GLN A 415 27.45 -8.03 -6.99
C GLN A 415 27.77 -6.54 -7.05
N ASP A 416 27.18 -5.78 -7.97
CA ASP A 416 27.41 -4.33 -8.09
C ASP A 416 26.85 -3.58 -6.85
N ILE A 417 25.69 -4.04 -6.34
CA ILE A 417 25.13 -3.52 -5.08
C ILE A 417 26.09 -3.78 -3.92
N VAL A 418 26.58 -5.03 -3.80
CA VAL A 418 27.52 -5.44 -2.74
C VAL A 418 28.84 -4.67 -2.84
N ASP A 419 29.38 -4.47 -4.04
CA ASP A 419 30.65 -3.76 -4.26
C ASP A 419 30.53 -2.28 -3.86
N ASP A 420 29.41 -1.62 -4.19
CA ASP A 420 29.18 -0.23 -3.79
C ASP A 420 29.00 -0.11 -2.27
N LEU A 421 28.23 -1.01 -1.64
CA LEU A 421 28.11 -1.07 -0.18
C LEU A 421 29.47 -1.33 0.49
N ALA A 422 30.27 -2.25 -0.04
CA ALA A 422 31.56 -2.63 0.53
C ALA A 422 32.57 -1.48 0.53
N GLN A 423 32.65 -0.75 -0.59
CA GLN A 423 33.57 0.39 -0.69
C GLN A 423 33.13 1.54 0.23
N ALA A 424 31.82 1.82 0.32
CA ALA A 424 31.28 2.88 1.17
C ALA A 424 31.42 2.53 2.66
N LEU A 425 31.17 1.27 3.07
CA LEU A 425 31.41 0.81 4.44
C LEU A 425 32.90 0.91 4.83
N ARG A 426 33.84 0.58 3.92
CA ARG A 426 35.28 0.81 4.20
C ARG A 426 35.64 2.28 4.36
N ALA A 427 35.04 3.16 3.57
CA ALA A 427 35.25 4.59 3.65
C ALA A 427 34.72 5.19 4.97
N SER A 428 33.56 4.69 5.44
CA SER A 428 32.92 5.18 6.66
C SER A 428 33.71 4.87 7.95
N GLN A 429 34.59 3.85 7.94
CA GLN A 429 35.40 3.48 9.10
C GLN A 429 36.73 4.27 9.20
N LYS A 430 36.94 5.27 8.33
CA LYS A 430 38.11 6.15 8.33
C LYS A 430 37.81 7.55 8.89
N VAL A 431 36.66 7.72 9.53
CA VAL A 431 36.21 8.98 10.12
C VAL A 431 36.69 9.08 11.56
#